data_d0230588c8e04408146c230a7025b12f
#
_entry.id   d0230588c8e04408146c230a7025b12f
#
_cell.length_a   1.000
_cell.length_b   1.000
_cell.length_c   1.000
_cell.angle_alpha   90.00
_cell.angle_beta   90.00
_cell.angle_gamma   90.00
#
_symmetry.space_group_name_H-M   'P 1'
#
loop_
_entity.id
_entity.type
_entity.pdbx_description
1 polymer ?
#
loop_
_entity_poly.entity_id
_entity_poly.type
_entity_poly.pdbx_seq_one_letter_code
_entity_poly.pdbx_strand_id
1 'polypeptide(L)'
;MIPIDIIGKGAHWSVKRILTSDNGQEKSVVRKHGRNVDANIATYDLVFKAGLPTLNRYVKVNDNEIEAEDLNADTSKGYFVSPNTIRNYPNCGDVFLKYINSESLTPLEREQCKEFDFSCISKMIQSNKSDEIVDQMRKKKIAIGAEGKVYNNKIQCISNLKSFCSSSQKDLEKATSNKIELYSDAFFFRVNPLNDDIEYIIADFDCIRVLNISTGCPTNLLEINQEEFKTALLEFIFFFVVKERQKEYKELIKKNM
;
A
#
# COMPACT_ATOMS: atom_id res chain seq x y z
N MET A 1 -18.53 -20.21 4.18
CA MET A 1 -17.49 -19.18 4.20
C MET A 1 -16.95 -19.05 5.61
N ILE A 2 -15.69 -19.33 5.82
CA ILE A 2 -15.04 -19.20 7.13
C ILE A 2 -14.09 -18.01 7.03
N PRO A 3 -14.28 -16.93 7.82
CA PRO A 3 -13.31 -15.83 7.85
C PRO A 3 -12.01 -16.37 8.47
N ILE A 4 -10.88 -16.21 7.75
CA ILE A 4 -9.60 -16.69 8.24
C ILE A 4 -8.89 -15.58 9.01
N ASP A 5 -8.97 -14.32 8.54
CA ASP A 5 -8.24 -13.23 9.18
C ASP A 5 -8.82 -11.85 8.82
N ILE A 6 -8.69 -10.89 9.73
CA ILE A 6 -8.92 -9.47 9.45
C ILE A 6 -7.58 -8.92 8.97
N ILE A 7 -7.47 -8.63 7.68
CA ILE A 7 -6.22 -8.18 7.05
C ILE A 7 -6.08 -6.65 7.00
N GLY A 8 -7.15 -5.92 7.31
CA GLY A 8 -7.09 -4.46 7.37
C GLY A 8 -8.35 -3.83 7.94
N LYS A 9 -8.19 -2.64 8.51
CA LYS A 9 -9.30 -1.78 8.93
C LYS A 9 -8.89 -0.34 8.68
N GLY A 10 -9.45 0.27 7.63
CA GLY A 10 -9.30 1.69 7.33
C GLY A 10 -10.44 2.53 7.88
N ALA A 11 -10.45 3.82 7.55
CA ALA A 11 -11.51 4.76 7.94
C ALA A 11 -12.89 4.36 7.39
N HIS A 12 -12.92 3.75 6.22
CA HIS A 12 -14.16 3.44 5.48
C HIS A 12 -14.41 1.96 5.29
N TRP A 13 -13.40 1.10 5.40
CA TRP A 13 -13.45 -0.32 5.08
C TRP A 13 -12.90 -1.21 6.18
N SER A 14 -13.57 -2.34 6.38
CA SER A 14 -13.04 -3.51 7.09
C SER A 14 -12.74 -4.58 6.06
N VAL A 15 -11.52 -5.07 6.03
CA VAL A 15 -11.01 -6.00 5.02
C VAL A 15 -10.71 -7.35 5.67
N LYS A 16 -11.29 -8.42 5.14
CA LYS A 16 -11.13 -9.79 5.64
C LYS A 16 -10.71 -10.72 4.52
N ARG A 17 -9.83 -11.66 4.82
CA ARG A 17 -9.56 -12.81 3.97
C ARG A 17 -10.60 -13.89 4.24
N ILE A 18 -11.09 -14.50 3.17
CA ILE A 18 -12.10 -15.55 3.23
C ILE A 18 -11.69 -16.70 2.31
N LEU A 19 -11.83 -17.94 2.78
CA LEU A 19 -11.77 -19.10 1.89
C LEU A 19 -13.15 -19.32 1.28
N THR A 20 -13.20 -19.41 -0.02
CA THR A 20 -14.37 -19.78 -0.80
C THR A 20 -14.07 -21.08 -1.55
N SER A 21 -15.11 -21.86 -1.83
CA SER A 21 -14.99 -23.02 -2.71
C SER A 21 -15.64 -22.67 -4.04
N ASP A 22 -14.88 -22.78 -5.13
CA ASP A 22 -15.37 -22.63 -6.48
C ASP A 22 -15.04 -23.92 -7.24
N ASN A 23 -16.10 -24.61 -7.72
CA ASN A 23 -15.99 -25.91 -8.41
C ASN A 23 -15.15 -26.97 -7.65
N GLY A 24 -15.25 -26.96 -6.31
CA GLY A 24 -14.52 -27.90 -5.44
C GLY A 24 -13.06 -27.53 -5.17
N GLN A 25 -12.58 -26.41 -5.69
CA GLN A 25 -11.27 -25.86 -5.35
C GLN A 25 -11.39 -24.74 -4.31
N GLU A 26 -10.58 -24.81 -3.28
CA GLU A 26 -10.49 -23.73 -2.29
C GLU A 26 -9.74 -22.55 -2.91
N LYS A 27 -10.35 -21.37 -2.82
CA LYS A 27 -9.78 -20.11 -3.29
C LYS A 27 -9.84 -19.07 -2.18
N SER A 28 -8.72 -18.39 -1.96
CA SER A 28 -8.67 -17.21 -1.11
C SER A 28 -9.19 -15.99 -1.85
N VAL A 29 -10.10 -15.26 -1.22
CA VAL A 29 -10.58 -13.96 -1.69
C VAL A 29 -10.58 -12.96 -0.55
N VAL A 30 -10.59 -11.68 -0.89
CA VAL A 30 -10.69 -10.58 0.07
C VAL A 30 -12.09 -10.00 0.03
N ARG A 31 -12.73 -9.86 1.20
CA ARG A 31 -13.99 -9.16 1.38
C ARG A 31 -13.74 -7.81 2.05
N LYS A 32 -14.12 -6.76 1.34
CA LYS A 32 -14.15 -5.38 1.85
C LYS A 32 -15.58 -5.04 2.25
N HIS A 33 -15.80 -4.71 3.52
CA HIS A 33 -17.10 -4.26 4.02
C HIS A 33 -17.01 -2.78 4.38
N GLY A 34 -17.88 -1.96 3.80
CA GLY A 34 -17.83 -0.51 4.00
C GLY A 34 -18.94 0.25 3.28
N ARG A 35 -18.64 1.49 2.90
CA ARG A 35 -19.59 2.41 2.25
C ARG A 35 -19.15 2.73 0.84
N ASN A 36 -20.05 3.31 0.03
CA ASN A 36 -19.76 3.77 -1.33
C ASN A 36 -19.31 2.65 -2.30
N VAL A 37 -19.87 1.46 -2.14
CA VAL A 37 -19.54 0.29 -2.96
C VAL A 37 -19.63 0.60 -4.46
N ASP A 38 -20.72 1.23 -4.93
CA ASP A 38 -20.92 1.53 -6.35
C ASP A 38 -19.85 2.49 -6.90
N ALA A 39 -19.48 3.51 -6.13
CA ALA A 39 -18.43 4.44 -6.53
C ALA A 39 -17.06 3.73 -6.62
N ASN A 40 -16.78 2.83 -5.70
CA ASN A 40 -15.55 2.04 -5.69
C ASN A 40 -15.47 1.10 -6.90
N ILE A 41 -16.56 0.41 -7.23
CA ILE A 41 -16.66 -0.44 -8.42
C ILE A 41 -16.48 0.39 -9.70
N ALA A 42 -17.17 1.53 -9.79
CA ALA A 42 -17.04 2.42 -10.95
C ALA A 42 -15.61 2.92 -11.14
N THR A 43 -14.91 3.25 -10.05
CA THR A 43 -13.49 3.66 -10.08
C THR A 43 -12.60 2.50 -10.55
N TYR A 44 -12.81 1.29 -10.00
CA TYR A 44 -12.10 0.09 -10.45
C TYR A 44 -12.27 -0.15 -11.96
N ASP A 45 -13.52 -0.09 -12.45
CA ASP A 45 -13.80 -0.31 -13.87
C ASP A 45 -13.07 0.67 -14.77
N LEU A 46 -12.94 1.93 -14.37
CA LEU A 46 -12.20 2.95 -15.10
C LEU A 46 -10.69 2.68 -15.10
N VAL A 47 -10.12 2.33 -13.96
CA VAL A 47 -8.70 1.96 -13.82
C VAL A 47 -8.39 0.72 -14.67
N PHE A 48 -9.26 -0.29 -14.62
CA PHE A 48 -9.12 -1.51 -15.41
C PHE A 48 -9.21 -1.24 -16.93
N LYS A 49 -10.21 -0.47 -17.37
CA LYS A 49 -10.39 -0.06 -18.77
C LYS A 49 -9.25 0.81 -19.30
N ALA A 50 -8.62 1.60 -18.44
CA ALA A 50 -7.44 2.39 -18.80
C ALA A 50 -6.18 1.51 -19.01
N GLY A 51 -6.26 0.21 -18.72
CA GLY A 51 -5.12 -0.72 -18.83
C GLY A 51 -4.01 -0.43 -17.84
N LEU A 52 -4.37 0.06 -16.65
CA LEU A 52 -3.44 0.26 -15.55
C LEU A 52 -3.23 -1.04 -14.77
N PRO A 53 -2.06 -1.27 -14.16
CA PRO A 53 -1.84 -2.42 -13.29
C PRO A 53 -2.83 -2.41 -12.12
N THR A 54 -3.80 -3.34 -12.14
CA THR A 54 -4.86 -3.42 -11.12
C THR A 54 -5.33 -4.85 -10.92
N LEU A 55 -6.25 -5.03 -9.97
CA LEU A 55 -6.85 -6.32 -9.64
C LEU A 55 -7.53 -6.95 -10.87
N ASN A 56 -7.42 -8.28 -11.02
CA ASN A 56 -8.15 -9.00 -12.08
C ASN A 56 -9.63 -9.19 -11.71
N ARG A 57 -9.96 -9.13 -10.42
CA ARG A 57 -11.31 -9.31 -9.92
C ARG A 57 -11.62 -8.33 -8.78
N TYR A 58 -12.65 -7.54 -8.99
CA TYR A 58 -13.20 -6.62 -7.98
C TYR A 58 -14.68 -6.46 -8.25
N VAL A 59 -15.55 -7.12 -7.48
CA VAL A 59 -16.97 -7.24 -7.79
C VAL A 59 -17.84 -6.87 -6.59
N LYS A 60 -18.94 -6.19 -6.85
CA LYS A 60 -19.98 -5.91 -5.85
C LYS A 60 -20.64 -7.22 -5.43
N VAL A 61 -20.74 -7.45 -4.13
CA VAL A 61 -21.50 -8.55 -3.53
C VAL A 61 -22.87 -8.07 -3.07
N ASN A 62 -22.90 -6.93 -2.40
CA ASN A 62 -24.11 -6.21 -1.99
C ASN A 62 -23.77 -4.73 -1.77
N ASP A 63 -24.73 -3.93 -1.27
CA ASP A 63 -24.57 -2.48 -1.11
C ASP A 63 -23.48 -2.06 -0.10
N ASN A 64 -23.00 -2.97 0.72
CA ASN A 64 -21.99 -2.71 1.72
C ASN A 64 -20.76 -3.61 1.57
N GLU A 65 -20.69 -4.44 0.52
CA GLU A 65 -19.63 -5.44 0.42
C GLU A 65 -19.12 -5.64 -1.00
N ILE A 66 -17.79 -5.72 -1.11
CA ILE A 66 -17.05 -5.99 -2.33
C ILE A 66 -16.22 -7.25 -2.11
N GLU A 67 -16.16 -8.10 -3.15
CA GLU A 67 -15.22 -9.20 -3.23
C GLU A 67 -14.10 -8.84 -4.21
N ALA A 68 -12.86 -9.01 -3.76
CA ALA A 68 -11.66 -8.78 -4.55
C ALA A 68 -10.79 -10.03 -4.59
N GLU A 69 -9.91 -10.12 -5.58
CA GLU A 69 -8.86 -11.12 -5.53
C GLU A 69 -7.94 -10.89 -4.32
N ASP A 70 -7.43 -11.98 -3.77
CA ASP A 70 -6.42 -11.92 -2.73
C ASP A 70 -5.04 -11.81 -3.37
N LEU A 71 -4.46 -10.61 -3.37
CA LEU A 71 -3.13 -10.34 -3.92
C LEU A 71 -2.03 -11.20 -3.31
N ASN A 72 -2.25 -11.68 -2.10
CA ASN A 72 -1.30 -12.46 -1.32
C ASN A 72 -1.76 -13.91 -1.11
N ALA A 73 -2.65 -14.42 -1.97
CA ALA A 73 -3.02 -15.83 -1.97
C ALA A 73 -1.83 -16.74 -2.30
N ASP A 74 -0.99 -16.30 -3.26
CA ASP A 74 0.28 -16.95 -3.59
C ASP A 74 1.43 -16.04 -3.15
N THR A 75 2.13 -16.45 -2.10
CA THR A 75 3.25 -15.70 -1.54
C THR A 75 4.61 -16.12 -2.07
N SER A 76 4.66 -17.08 -2.97
CA SER A 76 5.92 -17.57 -3.59
C SER A 76 6.65 -16.47 -4.37
N LYS A 77 5.88 -15.49 -4.90
CA LYS A 77 6.40 -14.31 -5.62
C LYS A 77 6.59 -13.07 -4.73
N GLY A 78 6.53 -13.23 -3.41
CA GLY A 78 6.57 -12.12 -2.46
C GLY A 78 5.19 -11.58 -2.11
N TYR A 79 5.15 -10.60 -1.22
CA TYR A 79 3.92 -9.99 -0.71
C TYR A 79 3.71 -8.61 -1.31
N PHE A 80 2.51 -8.33 -1.78
CA PHE A 80 2.07 -6.96 -2.03
C PHE A 80 1.78 -6.26 -0.70
N VAL A 81 2.45 -5.13 -0.50
CA VAL A 81 2.28 -4.27 0.66
C VAL A 81 2.04 -2.83 0.23
N SER A 82 1.14 -2.13 0.92
CA SER A 82 1.03 -0.69 0.77
C SER A 82 1.98 -0.02 1.75
N PRO A 83 2.89 0.85 1.31
CA PRO A 83 3.76 1.61 2.21
C PRO A 83 2.97 2.51 3.15
N ASN A 84 1.77 2.88 2.75
CA ASN A 84 0.90 3.81 3.43
C ASN A 84 0.13 3.23 4.63
N THR A 85 0.18 1.92 4.82
CA THR A 85 -0.45 1.29 5.97
C THR A 85 0.08 1.80 7.31
N ILE A 86 1.24 2.43 7.31
CA ILE A 86 1.82 3.09 8.50
C ILE A 86 1.31 4.52 8.66
N ARG A 87 0.92 5.21 7.57
CA ARG A 87 0.36 6.56 7.59
C ARG A 87 -1.10 6.63 8.02
N ASN A 88 -1.89 5.60 7.82
CA ASN A 88 -3.35 5.62 7.97
C ASN A 88 -3.87 5.78 9.41
N TYR A 89 -2.96 5.98 10.35
CA TYR A 89 -3.32 6.61 11.62
C TYR A 89 -3.02 8.09 11.49
N PRO A 90 -4.05 8.96 11.49
CA PRO A 90 -3.83 10.39 11.39
C PRO A 90 -2.76 10.78 12.44
N ASN A 91 -1.67 11.33 11.96
CA ASN A 91 -0.52 11.79 12.71
C ASN A 91 0.44 10.74 13.31
N CYS A 92 0.19 9.44 13.22
CA CYS A 92 1.10 8.44 13.81
C CYS A 92 2.25 8.05 12.89
N GLY A 93 2.05 8.08 11.56
CA GLY A 93 3.10 7.73 10.61
C GLY A 93 4.28 8.69 10.69
N ASP A 94 4.03 10.00 10.67
CA ASP A 94 5.08 11.02 10.77
C ASP A 94 5.75 11.01 12.15
N VAL A 95 4.98 10.82 13.22
CA VAL A 95 5.49 10.70 14.57
C VAL A 95 6.34 9.45 14.72
N PHE A 96 5.90 8.33 14.16
CA PHE A 96 6.65 7.08 14.14
C PHE A 96 7.96 7.22 13.34
N LEU A 97 7.94 7.88 12.18
CA LEU A 97 9.13 8.18 11.39
C LEU A 97 10.13 9.05 12.14
N LYS A 98 9.67 10.13 12.77
CA LYS A 98 10.50 10.98 13.62
C LYS A 98 11.12 10.18 14.74
N TYR A 99 10.34 9.32 15.38
CA TYR A 99 10.77 8.51 16.49
C TYR A 99 11.86 7.51 16.09
N ILE A 100 11.71 6.77 14.97
CA ILE A 100 12.75 5.83 14.50
C ILE A 100 14.00 6.55 13.98
N ASN A 101 13.87 7.78 13.50
CA ASN A 101 14.97 8.62 13.04
C ASN A 101 15.66 9.38 14.18
N SER A 102 15.24 9.20 15.43
CA SER A 102 15.70 9.96 16.60
C SER A 102 15.52 11.47 16.47
N GLU A 103 14.51 11.91 15.73
CA GLU A 103 14.17 13.32 15.58
C GLU A 103 13.47 13.84 16.84
N SER A 104 13.54 15.16 17.06
CA SER A 104 12.89 15.80 18.20
C SER A 104 11.37 15.78 18.04
N LEU A 105 10.68 15.22 19.01
CA LEU A 105 9.21 15.19 19.06
C LEU A 105 8.66 16.41 19.79
N THR A 106 7.58 16.97 19.26
CA THR A 106 6.78 17.99 19.94
C THR A 106 6.07 17.39 21.17
N PRO A 107 5.57 18.22 22.12
CA PRO A 107 4.80 17.72 23.26
C PRO A 107 3.56 16.88 22.84
N LEU A 108 2.85 17.30 21.79
CA LEU A 108 1.69 16.58 21.26
C LEU A 108 2.09 15.23 20.69
N GLU A 109 3.17 15.16 19.89
CA GLU A 109 3.69 13.93 19.34
C GLU A 109 4.15 12.96 20.43
N ARG A 110 4.75 13.47 21.53
CA ARG A 110 5.08 12.65 22.70
C ARG A 110 3.86 12.05 23.39
N GLU A 111 2.77 12.78 23.46
CA GLU A 111 1.49 12.26 24.00
C GLU A 111 0.95 11.14 23.10
N GLN A 112 0.97 11.31 21.79
CA GLN A 112 0.61 10.27 20.82
C GLN A 112 1.51 9.04 20.96
N CYS A 113 2.82 9.21 21.19
CA CYS A 113 3.74 8.12 21.46
C CYS A 113 3.36 7.29 22.69
N LYS A 114 2.85 7.93 23.75
CA LYS A 114 2.38 7.19 24.95
C LYS A 114 1.16 6.32 24.63
N GLU A 115 0.23 6.84 23.85
CA GLU A 115 -0.95 6.09 23.42
C GLU A 115 -0.59 4.83 22.62
N PHE A 116 0.46 4.89 21.79
CA PHE A 116 0.89 3.81 20.93
C PHE A 116 2.06 2.98 21.48
N ASP A 117 2.54 3.29 22.67
CA ASP A 117 3.68 2.61 23.29
C ASP A 117 4.93 2.52 22.36
N PHE A 118 5.23 3.62 21.70
CA PHE A 118 6.38 3.72 20.78
C PHE A 118 7.72 3.41 21.45
N SER A 119 7.81 3.54 22.78
CA SER A 119 9.02 3.18 23.52
C SER A 119 9.33 1.68 23.39
N CYS A 120 8.30 0.84 23.40
CA CYS A 120 8.42 -0.59 23.16
C CYS A 120 8.82 -0.88 21.71
N ILE A 121 8.18 -0.22 20.76
CA ILE A 121 8.46 -0.35 19.32
C ILE A 121 9.91 0.05 19.02
N SER A 122 10.41 1.15 19.60
CA SER A 122 11.81 1.57 19.43
C SER A 122 12.82 0.52 19.91
N LYS A 123 12.58 -0.06 21.08
CA LYS A 123 13.44 -1.14 21.59
C LYS A 123 13.44 -2.35 20.68
N MET A 124 12.29 -2.69 20.10
CA MET A 124 12.15 -3.78 19.13
C MET A 124 12.90 -3.49 17.84
N ILE A 125 12.81 -2.26 17.31
CA ILE A 125 13.57 -1.83 16.13
C ILE A 125 15.07 -1.93 16.38
N GLN A 126 15.54 -1.43 17.54
CA GLN A 126 16.95 -1.50 17.91
C GLN A 126 17.45 -2.93 18.10
N SER A 127 16.60 -3.82 18.59
CA SER A 127 16.91 -5.25 18.77
C SER A 127 16.72 -6.11 17.53
N ASN A 128 16.35 -5.51 16.40
CA ASN A 128 16.06 -6.19 15.13
C ASN A 128 14.92 -7.22 15.17
N LYS A 129 13.98 -7.03 16.09
CA LYS A 129 12.82 -7.90 16.31
C LYS A 129 11.61 -7.48 15.46
N SER A 130 11.74 -7.59 14.16
CA SER A 130 10.76 -7.11 13.19
C SER A 130 9.37 -7.73 13.37
N ASP A 131 9.31 -9.02 13.70
CA ASP A 131 8.02 -9.72 13.83
C ASP A 131 7.25 -9.28 15.09
N GLU A 132 7.98 -8.96 16.18
CA GLU A 132 7.38 -8.40 17.40
C GLU A 132 6.86 -6.97 17.17
N ILE A 133 7.55 -6.15 16.36
CA ILE A 133 7.09 -4.81 15.97
C ILE A 133 5.75 -4.92 15.24
N VAL A 134 5.69 -5.80 14.24
CA VAL A 134 4.47 -6.05 13.47
C VAL A 134 3.31 -6.47 14.37
N ASP A 135 3.55 -7.38 15.30
CA ASP A 135 2.53 -7.86 16.23
C ASP A 135 2.02 -6.75 17.18
N GLN A 136 2.93 -5.91 17.69
CA GLN A 136 2.56 -4.75 18.52
C GLN A 136 1.73 -3.72 17.73
N MET A 137 2.13 -3.42 16.51
CA MET A 137 1.38 -2.52 15.65
C MET A 137 -0.03 -3.09 15.34
N ARG A 138 -0.16 -4.40 15.12
CA ARG A 138 -1.45 -5.07 14.97
C ARG A 138 -2.32 -4.94 16.21
N LYS A 139 -1.77 -5.23 17.39
CA LYS A 139 -2.49 -5.13 18.67
C LYS A 139 -2.99 -3.72 18.91
N LYS A 140 -2.27 -2.71 18.47
CA LYS A 140 -2.65 -1.29 18.53
C LYS A 140 -3.53 -0.84 17.36
N LYS A 141 -4.03 -1.76 16.54
CA LYS A 141 -4.86 -1.48 15.34
C LYS A 141 -4.16 -0.63 14.27
N ILE A 142 -2.85 -0.56 14.28
CA ILE A 142 -2.10 0.02 13.19
C ILE A 142 -2.13 -1.00 12.06
N ALA A 143 -2.81 -0.67 10.97
CA ALA A 143 -2.87 -1.56 9.82
C ALA A 143 -1.47 -1.66 9.20
N ILE A 144 -0.88 -2.83 9.26
CA ILE A 144 0.33 -3.14 8.53
C ILE A 144 -0.08 -4.15 7.49
N GLY A 145 0.03 -3.81 6.23
CA GLY A 145 -0.21 -4.61 5.06
C GLY A 145 -0.84 -6.01 5.22
N ALA A 146 -1.25 -6.62 4.19
CA ALA A 146 -1.85 -7.93 4.26
C ALA A 146 -0.98 -8.89 5.11
N GLU A 147 -1.57 -9.44 6.18
CA GLU A 147 -1.00 -10.47 7.08
C GLU A 147 0.13 -10.05 8.03
N GLY A 148 0.55 -8.75 8.04
CA GLY A 148 1.63 -8.30 8.94
C GLY A 148 2.95 -9.05 8.77
N LYS A 149 3.14 -9.74 7.67
CA LYS A 149 4.43 -10.21 7.21
C LYS A 149 5.07 -9.08 6.44
N VAL A 150 5.49 -8.07 7.16
CA VAL A 150 6.21 -6.93 6.60
C VAL A 150 7.60 -7.40 6.23
N TYR A 151 8.10 -6.99 5.09
CA TYR A 151 9.50 -7.21 4.73
C TYR A 151 10.47 -6.48 5.66
N ASN A 152 10.02 -5.46 6.36
CA ASN A 152 10.70 -4.71 7.43
C ASN A 152 12.23 -4.68 7.28
N ASN A 153 12.73 -3.93 6.31
CA ASN A 153 14.16 -3.86 5.95
C ASN A 153 14.77 -5.23 5.57
N LYS A 154 13.98 -6.14 5.02
CA LYS A 154 14.44 -7.47 4.60
C LYS A 154 14.78 -7.58 3.13
N ILE A 155 14.30 -6.64 2.28
CA ILE A 155 14.60 -6.64 0.86
C ILE A 155 16.06 -6.22 0.67
N GLN A 156 16.86 -7.16 0.20
CA GLN A 156 18.31 -6.98 0.02
C GLN A 156 18.65 -6.34 -1.32
N CYS A 157 17.86 -6.63 -2.35
CA CYS A 157 18.11 -6.19 -3.71
C CYS A 157 16.80 -5.88 -4.45
N ILE A 158 16.87 -4.90 -5.36
CA ILE A 158 15.87 -4.65 -6.41
C ILE A 158 16.64 -4.54 -7.72
N SER A 159 16.46 -5.52 -8.60
CA SER A 159 17.25 -5.64 -9.83
C SER A 159 16.78 -4.73 -10.96
N ASN A 160 15.48 -4.53 -11.09
CA ASN A 160 14.85 -3.82 -12.20
C ASN A 160 14.44 -2.37 -11.91
N LEU A 161 14.87 -1.75 -10.80
CA LEU A 161 14.33 -0.47 -10.32
C LEU A 161 14.34 0.65 -11.39
N LYS A 162 15.38 0.72 -12.21
CA LYS A 162 15.47 1.73 -13.28
C LYS A 162 14.41 1.52 -14.37
N SER A 163 14.29 0.31 -14.90
CA SER A 163 13.26 -0.02 -15.91
C SER A 163 11.85 0.06 -15.34
N PHE A 164 11.69 -0.28 -14.07
CA PHE A 164 10.44 -0.14 -13.32
C PHE A 164 9.99 1.32 -13.27
N CYS A 165 10.85 2.27 -12.90
CA CYS A 165 10.52 3.71 -12.93
C CYS A 165 10.10 4.15 -14.34
N SER A 166 10.81 3.71 -15.39
CA SER A 166 10.47 4.07 -16.77
C SER A 166 9.15 3.47 -17.27
N SER A 167 8.81 2.24 -16.84
CA SER A 167 7.52 1.62 -17.18
C SER A 167 6.36 2.26 -16.42
N SER A 168 6.57 2.58 -15.14
CA SER A 168 5.57 3.24 -14.32
C SER A 168 5.18 4.62 -14.88
N GLN A 169 6.12 5.39 -15.44
CA GLN A 169 5.81 6.67 -16.08
C GLN A 169 4.78 6.52 -17.21
N LYS A 170 4.89 5.47 -18.03
CA LYS A 170 3.90 5.19 -19.09
C LYS A 170 2.51 4.90 -18.53
N ASP A 171 2.44 4.23 -17.39
CA ASP A 171 1.16 3.97 -16.74
C ASP A 171 0.57 5.24 -16.12
N LEU A 172 1.41 6.13 -15.56
CA LEU A 172 0.97 7.44 -15.06
C LEU A 172 0.49 8.36 -16.19
N GLU A 173 1.10 8.30 -17.37
CA GLU A 173 0.63 8.97 -18.59
C GLU A 173 -0.75 8.44 -19.02
N LYS A 174 -0.97 7.10 -18.98
CA LYS A 174 -2.29 6.49 -19.24
C LYS A 174 -3.33 6.96 -18.22
N ALA A 175 -2.98 6.98 -16.91
CA ALA A 175 -3.87 7.48 -15.87
C ALA A 175 -4.27 8.93 -16.16
N THR A 176 -3.32 9.78 -16.47
CA THR A 176 -3.51 11.20 -16.80
C THR A 176 -4.41 11.36 -18.03
N SER A 177 -4.15 10.61 -19.10
CA SER A 177 -4.94 10.65 -20.33
C SER A 177 -6.39 10.22 -20.12
N ASN A 178 -6.64 9.35 -19.14
CA ASN A 178 -7.96 8.93 -18.70
C ASN A 178 -8.53 9.79 -17.57
N LYS A 179 -7.90 10.92 -17.22
CA LYS A 179 -8.33 11.83 -16.16
C LYS A 179 -8.46 11.16 -14.79
N ILE A 180 -7.56 10.23 -14.50
CA ILE A 180 -7.47 9.51 -13.24
C ILE A 180 -6.35 10.16 -12.41
N GLU A 181 -6.72 10.71 -11.27
CA GLU A 181 -5.80 11.21 -10.24
C GLU A 181 -5.57 10.10 -9.22
N LEU A 182 -4.30 9.73 -9.05
CA LEU A 182 -3.86 8.64 -8.17
C LEU A 182 -3.21 9.25 -6.92
N TYR A 183 -3.58 8.78 -5.75
CA TYR A 183 -2.92 9.13 -4.50
C TYR A 183 -1.95 8.03 -4.08
N SER A 184 -0.97 8.35 -3.29
CA SER A 184 0.09 7.42 -2.84
C SER A 184 -0.46 6.16 -2.15
N ASP A 185 -1.63 6.25 -1.53
CA ASP A 185 -2.33 5.15 -0.85
C ASP A 185 -2.87 4.08 -1.81
N ALA A 186 -3.06 4.43 -3.08
CA ALA A 186 -3.59 3.50 -4.08
C ALA A 186 -2.61 2.39 -4.46
N PHE A 187 -1.30 2.60 -4.22
CA PHE A 187 -0.24 1.72 -4.71
C PHE A 187 0.16 0.66 -3.70
N PHE A 188 0.26 -0.58 -4.18
CA PHE A 188 0.82 -1.71 -3.47
C PHE A 188 2.03 -2.22 -4.24
N PHE A 189 3.12 -2.50 -3.54
CA PHE A 189 4.36 -2.97 -4.14
C PHE A 189 4.73 -4.34 -3.62
N ARG A 190 5.43 -5.12 -4.43
CA ARG A 190 6.16 -6.31 -3.99
C ARG A 190 7.50 -6.41 -4.70
N VAL A 191 8.43 -7.12 -4.10
CA VAL A 191 9.66 -7.58 -4.74
C VAL A 191 9.58 -9.10 -4.82
N ASN A 192 9.74 -9.63 -6.01
CA ASN A 192 9.73 -11.07 -6.25
C ASN A 192 11.06 -11.67 -5.75
N PRO A 193 11.04 -12.58 -4.75
CA PRO A 193 12.25 -13.15 -4.18
C PRO A 193 13.03 -14.07 -5.11
N LEU A 194 12.47 -14.43 -6.28
CA LEU A 194 13.14 -15.31 -7.25
C LEU A 194 14.08 -14.57 -8.19
N ASN A 195 13.82 -13.28 -8.45
CA ASN A 195 14.58 -12.47 -9.41
C ASN A 195 14.88 -11.04 -8.93
N ASP A 196 14.45 -10.70 -7.72
CA ASP A 196 14.55 -9.36 -7.12
C ASP A 196 13.85 -8.25 -7.93
N ASP A 197 12.89 -8.59 -8.78
CA ASP A 197 12.13 -7.60 -9.54
C ASP A 197 11.04 -6.98 -8.68
N ILE A 198 10.99 -5.64 -8.69
CA ILE A 198 9.87 -4.89 -8.09
C ILE A 198 8.74 -4.77 -9.12
N GLU A 199 7.52 -4.91 -8.62
CA GLU A 199 6.29 -4.64 -9.35
C GLU A 199 5.28 -3.93 -8.45
N TYR A 200 4.26 -3.32 -9.05
CA TYR A 200 3.19 -2.65 -8.32
C TYR A 200 1.83 -2.96 -8.90
N ILE A 201 0.81 -2.72 -8.09
CA ILE A 201 -0.59 -2.80 -8.46
C ILE A 201 -1.38 -1.68 -7.77
N ILE A 202 -2.42 -1.19 -8.44
CA ILE A 202 -3.38 -0.24 -7.89
C ILE A 202 -4.53 -1.06 -7.30
N ALA A 203 -4.73 -0.99 -5.97
CA ALA A 203 -5.69 -1.84 -5.27
C ALA A 203 -6.55 -1.12 -4.23
N ASP A 204 -6.28 0.16 -3.91
CA ASP A 204 -7.16 0.96 -3.06
C ASP A 204 -7.87 2.05 -3.85
N PHE A 205 -9.11 1.76 -4.27
CA PHE A 205 -9.88 2.62 -5.16
C PHE A 205 -10.55 3.81 -4.45
N ASP A 206 -10.56 3.84 -3.11
CA ASP A 206 -10.94 5.04 -2.35
C ASP A 206 -9.90 6.15 -2.46
N CYS A 207 -8.68 5.78 -2.78
CA CYS A 207 -7.53 6.67 -2.96
C CYS A 207 -7.30 7.03 -4.44
N ILE A 208 -8.39 7.10 -5.19
CA ILE A 208 -8.38 7.46 -6.62
C ILE A 208 -9.52 8.44 -6.88
N ARG A 209 -9.20 9.50 -7.61
CA ARG A 209 -10.20 10.46 -8.03
C ARG A 209 -10.34 10.46 -9.55
N VAL A 210 -11.53 10.20 -10.03
CA VAL A 210 -11.87 10.33 -11.44
C VAL A 210 -12.36 11.75 -11.70
N LEU A 211 -11.63 12.48 -12.54
CA LEU A 211 -11.91 13.86 -12.85
C LEU A 211 -12.93 13.95 -13.99
N ASN A 212 -13.94 14.78 -13.82
CA ASN A 212 -14.94 15.02 -14.84
C ASN A 212 -14.92 16.51 -15.27
N ILE A 213 -15.74 16.85 -16.27
CA ILE A 213 -15.82 18.22 -16.80
C ILE A 213 -16.23 19.22 -15.71
N SER A 214 -17.05 18.82 -14.75
CA SER A 214 -17.55 19.70 -13.68
C SER A 214 -16.51 19.94 -12.56
N THR A 215 -15.61 19.01 -12.32
CA THR A 215 -14.54 19.15 -11.31
C THR A 215 -13.30 19.84 -11.85
N GLY A 216 -13.21 20.01 -13.17
CA GLY A 216 -12.00 20.47 -13.85
C GLY A 216 -10.89 19.38 -13.85
N CYS A 217 -9.97 19.47 -14.78
CA CYS A 217 -8.77 18.65 -14.79
C CYS A 217 -7.58 19.57 -14.52
N PRO A 218 -6.77 19.33 -13.49
CA PRO A 218 -5.55 20.10 -13.25
C PRO A 218 -4.66 20.03 -14.49
N THR A 219 -4.08 21.15 -14.88
CA THR A 219 -3.15 21.21 -16.03
C THR A 219 -1.87 20.41 -15.77
N ASN A 220 -1.55 20.19 -14.51
CA ASN A 220 -0.37 19.44 -14.03
C ASN A 220 -0.72 18.05 -13.47
N LEU A 221 -1.81 17.40 -13.93
CA LEU A 221 -2.24 16.09 -13.42
C LEU A 221 -1.14 15.03 -13.54
N LEU A 222 -0.34 15.06 -14.60
CA LEU A 222 0.78 14.12 -14.75
C LEU A 222 1.82 14.32 -13.65
N GLU A 223 2.18 15.55 -13.34
CA GLU A 223 3.11 15.86 -12.25
C GLU A 223 2.58 15.41 -10.90
N ILE A 224 1.29 15.63 -10.65
CA ILE A 224 0.61 15.15 -9.42
C ILE A 224 0.72 13.63 -9.32
N ASN A 225 0.33 12.89 -10.37
CA ASN A 225 0.40 11.43 -10.37
C ASN A 225 1.84 10.92 -10.20
N GLN A 226 2.82 11.60 -10.80
CA GLN A 226 4.24 11.25 -10.65
C GLN A 226 4.75 11.47 -9.23
N GLU A 227 4.43 12.58 -8.59
CA GLU A 227 4.85 12.85 -7.21
C GLU A 227 4.18 11.92 -6.21
N GLU A 228 2.90 11.56 -6.40
CA GLU A 228 2.21 10.58 -5.55
C GLU A 228 2.82 9.18 -5.68
N PHE A 229 3.06 8.72 -6.90
CA PHE A 229 3.72 7.44 -7.12
C PHE A 229 5.14 7.40 -6.53
N LYS A 230 5.92 8.45 -6.79
CA LYS A 230 7.27 8.60 -6.27
C LYS A 230 7.30 8.61 -4.75
N THR A 231 6.33 9.30 -4.12
CA THR A 231 6.15 9.31 -2.67
C THR A 231 5.92 7.89 -2.16
N ALA A 232 4.97 7.16 -2.73
CA ALA A 232 4.69 5.78 -2.35
C ALA A 232 5.90 4.85 -2.53
N LEU A 233 6.62 4.98 -3.65
CA LEU A 233 7.81 4.18 -3.92
C LEU A 233 8.96 4.49 -2.96
N LEU A 234 9.21 5.77 -2.64
CA LEU A 234 10.23 6.18 -1.68
C LEU A 234 9.94 5.65 -0.27
N GLU A 235 8.67 5.61 0.12
CA GLU A 235 8.24 5.03 1.39
C GLU A 235 8.42 3.52 1.41
N PHE A 236 8.05 2.85 0.31
CA PHE A 236 8.32 1.42 0.16
C PHE A 236 9.81 1.10 0.36
N ILE A 237 10.69 1.85 -0.30
CA ILE A 237 12.15 1.70 -0.13
C ILE A 237 12.55 1.93 1.33
N PHE A 238 12.01 2.97 1.95
CA PHE A 238 12.37 3.31 3.33
C PHE A 238 11.97 2.23 4.32
N PHE A 239 10.76 1.66 4.19
CA PHE A 239 10.24 0.71 5.16
C PHE A 239 10.70 -0.73 4.94
N PHE A 240 10.93 -1.13 3.69
CA PHE A 240 11.08 -2.55 3.36
C PHE A 240 12.45 -2.95 2.84
N VAL A 241 13.26 -2.00 2.39
CA VAL A 241 14.61 -2.27 1.89
C VAL A 241 15.65 -2.06 2.98
N VAL A 242 16.70 -2.88 2.98
CA VAL A 242 17.82 -2.74 3.93
C VAL A 242 18.47 -1.35 3.84
N LYS A 243 18.88 -0.82 4.98
CA LYS A 243 19.39 0.57 5.10
C LYS A 243 20.56 0.88 4.16
N GLU A 244 21.41 -0.09 3.94
CA GLU A 244 22.62 0.03 3.11
C GLU A 244 22.29 0.35 1.65
N ARG A 245 21.12 -0.09 1.16
CA ARG A 245 20.68 0.11 -0.22
C ARG A 245 19.74 1.31 -0.40
N GLN A 246 19.16 1.83 0.66
CA GLN A 246 18.13 2.87 0.59
C GLN A 246 18.64 4.14 -0.09
N LYS A 247 19.87 4.58 0.21
CA LYS A 247 20.43 5.81 -0.37
C LYS A 247 20.58 5.68 -1.89
N GLU A 248 21.16 4.59 -2.35
CA GLU A 248 21.34 4.28 -3.78
C GLU A 248 20.00 4.29 -4.51
N TYR A 249 19.00 3.58 -3.98
CA TYR A 249 17.69 3.49 -4.61
C TYR A 249 16.93 4.82 -4.62
N LYS A 250 17.01 5.61 -3.54
CA LYS A 250 16.44 6.96 -3.50
C LYS A 250 17.01 7.87 -4.57
N GLU A 251 18.33 7.86 -4.77
CA GLU A 251 18.97 8.64 -5.82
C GLU A 251 18.58 8.16 -7.23
N LEU A 252 18.44 6.85 -7.40
CA LEU A 252 18.02 6.24 -8.66
C LEU A 252 16.57 6.64 -9.01
N ILE A 253 15.66 6.61 -8.04
CA ILE A 253 14.25 7.04 -8.21
C ILE A 253 14.19 8.51 -8.57
N LYS A 254 14.87 9.39 -7.82
CA LYS A 254 14.89 10.84 -8.10
C LYS A 254 15.41 11.19 -9.49
N LYS A 255 16.34 10.38 -10.01
CA LYS A 255 16.92 10.60 -11.34
C LYS A 255 16.02 10.13 -12.47
N ASN A 256 15.14 9.16 -12.24
CA ASN A 256 14.37 8.50 -13.30
C ASN A 256 12.86 8.78 -13.20
N MET A 257 12.42 9.55 -12.22
CA MET A 257 11.06 10.05 -12.00
C MET A 257 11.09 11.55 -11.63
#